data_36f18a345494be3940ab36ed649f336e
#
_entry.id   36f18a345494be3940ab36ed649f336e
#
_cell.length_a   1.000
_cell.length_b   1.000
_cell.length_c   1.000
_cell.angle_alpha   90.00
_cell.angle_beta   90.00
_cell.angle_gamma   90.00
#
_symmetry.space_group_name_H-M   'P 1'
#
loop_
_entity.id
_entity.type
_entity.pdbx_description
1 polymer ?
#
loop_
_entity_poly.entity_id
_entity_poly.type
_entity_poly.pdbx_seq_one_letter_code
_entity_poly.pdbx_strand_id
1 'polypeptide(L)'
;MIQDIAPHTYHNEYKPSAPDKDSFILAYEKGSILLPRQERDADITFPRFRELEEKIADLYNNFIYLFSIDDQRFYLIPELDTSLLPDYEFQDVRILRTAQPQHLAFAGITGHQLFQWYSKRRYCGCCGKPMVHSQKERMMECPSCGNQEYPVLCPAVIVGITNGDKIILSKYEGRRFKRYALIAGFAEIGETIEETVHREVMEEVGLKVKNLRYYKSQPWSFSGTLLFGFFCDVDGDDTLTVHHEELSMAQWVERDKIPDQGNNISLTKEMMMLFRDGKEPR
;
A
#
# COMPACT_ATOMS: atom_id res chain seq x y z
N MET A 1 5.30 -10.61 -3.23
CA MET A 1 4.47 -9.37 -3.02
C MET A 1 5.32 -8.13 -3.30
N ILE A 2 4.74 -6.93 -3.40
CA ILE A 2 5.52 -5.72 -3.76
C ILE A 2 6.64 -5.39 -2.78
N GLN A 3 6.49 -5.71 -1.50
CA GLN A 3 7.52 -5.51 -0.46
C GLN A 3 8.57 -6.63 -0.40
N ASP A 4 8.43 -7.71 -1.16
CA ASP A 4 9.39 -8.80 -1.20
C ASP A 4 10.54 -8.42 -2.15
N ILE A 5 11.41 -7.50 -1.69
CA ILE A 5 12.45 -6.85 -2.48
C ILE A 5 13.84 -7.52 -2.36
N ALA A 6 13.93 -8.70 -1.76
CA ALA A 6 15.21 -9.41 -1.66
C ALA A 6 15.92 -9.49 -3.04
N PRO A 7 17.26 -9.31 -3.09
CA PRO A 7 18.21 -9.25 -1.97
C PRO A 7 18.31 -7.87 -1.28
N HIS A 8 17.57 -6.87 -1.70
CA HIS A 8 17.58 -5.53 -1.14
C HIS A 8 16.95 -5.49 0.26
N THR A 9 17.46 -4.64 1.14
CA THR A 9 16.99 -4.45 2.51
C THR A 9 16.37 -3.09 2.69
N TYR A 10 15.11 -3.06 3.15
CA TYR A 10 14.38 -1.84 3.48
C TYR A 10 14.67 -1.39 4.92
N HIS A 11 15.09 -0.15 5.07
CA HIS A 11 15.38 0.52 6.34
C HIS A 11 14.39 1.66 6.54
N ASN A 12 13.35 1.43 7.35
CA ASN A 12 12.31 2.41 7.63
C ASN A 12 12.58 3.26 8.89
N GLU A 13 13.69 3.03 9.57
CA GLU A 13 14.07 3.77 10.76
C GLU A 13 14.16 5.27 10.47
N TYR A 14 13.53 6.06 11.32
CA TYR A 14 13.59 7.51 11.17
C TYR A 14 14.93 8.04 11.68
N LYS A 15 15.87 8.16 10.75
CA LYS A 15 17.22 8.71 10.97
C LYS A 15 17.42 9.86 9.99
N PRO A 16 16.76 11.03 10.23
CA PRO A 16 16.86 12.14 9.30
C PRO A 16 18.31 12.60 9.18
N SER A 17 18.78 12.68 7.95
CA SER A 17 20.10 13.16 7.57
C SER A 17 19.98 14.04 6.34
N ALA A 18 20.96 14.91 6.10
CA ALA A 18 21.01 15.66 4.86
C ALA A 18 21.22 14.72 3.66
N PRO A 19 20.60 15.02 2.52
CA PRO A 19 20.84 14.26 1.28
C PRO A 19 22.27 14.51 0.76
N ASP A 20 22.80 13.53 0.07
CA ASP A 20 23.97 13.67 -0.78
C ASP A 20 23.57 13.70 -2.26
N LYS A 21 24.55 13.89 -3.14
CA LYS A 21 24.34 13.99 -4.59
C LYS A 21 23.73 12.73 -5.21
N ASP A 22 23.95 11.56 -4.60
CA ASP A 22 23.48 10.27 -5.08
C ASP A 22 22.12 9.85 -4.49
N SER A 23 21.62 10.58 -3.52
CA SER A 23 20.31 10.35 -2.90
C SER A 23 19.18 10.51 -3.91
N PHE A 24 18.14 9.68 -3.79
CA PHE A 24 16.97 9.72 -4.65
C PHE A 24 15.96 10.78 -4.20
N ILE A 25 15.35 11.43 -5.19
CA ILE A 25 14.25 12.37 -5.01
C ILE A 25 12.94 11.68 -5.38
N LEU A 26 11.98 11.71 -4.46
CA LEU A 26 10.59 11.37 -4.72
C LEU A 26 9.77 12.64 -4.69
N ALA A 27 9.06 12.93 -5.76
CA ALA A 27 8.14 14.06 -5.87
C ALA A 27 6.80 13.60 -6.42
N TYR A 28 5.71 14.14 -5.87
CA TYR A 28 4.35 13.69 -6.19
C TYR A 28 3.40 14.86 -6.40
N GLU A 29 2.43 14.65 -7.29
CA GLU A 29 1.29 15.54 -7.47
C GLU A 29 0.02 14.72 -7.73
N LYS A 30 -1.04 14.92 -6.93
CA LYS A 30 -2.40 14.36 -7.13
C LYS A 30 -2.48 12.87 -7.49
N GLY A 31 -1.64 12.03 -6.90
CA GLY A 31 -1.63 10.59 -7.21
C GLY A 31 -0.74 10.22 -8.38
N SER A 32 0.13 11.13 -8.80
CA SER A 32 1.19 10.90 -9.78
C SER A 32 2.56 11.08 -9.15
N ILE A 33 3.55 10.37 -9.69
CA ILE A 33 4.97 10.41 -9.30
C ILE A 33 5.81 10.98 -10.43
N LEU A 34 6.79 11.81 -10.09
CA LEU A 34 7.75 12.36 -11.05
C LEU A 34 8.76 11.29 -11.46
N LEU A 35 8.82 11.00 -12.74
CA LEU A 35 9.78 10.06 -13.33
C LEU A 35 10.50 10.72 -14.51
N PRO A 36 11.74 10.31 -14.81
CA PRO A 36 12.36 10.66 -16.08
C PRO A 36 11.47 10.23 -17.26
N ARG A 37 11.43 11.02 -18.32
CA ARG A 37 10.81 10.60 -19.57
C ARG A 37 11.61 9.45 -20.16
N GLN A 38 10.97 8.31 -20.33
CA GLN A 38 11.59 7.06 -20.80
C GLN A 38 10.77 6.44 -21.91
N GLU A 39 11.40 5.55 -22.68
CA GLU A 39 10.70 4.67 -23.59
C GLU A 39 9.74 3.75 -22.84
N ARG A 40 8.68 3.33 -23.51
CA ARG A 40 7.75 2.35 -22.94
C ARG A 40 8.53 1.07 -22.62
N ASP A 41 8.25 0.48 -21.46
CA ASP A 41 8.87 -0.75 -20.96
C ASP A 41 10.30 -0.62 -20.38
N ALA A 42 10.83 0.60 -20.22
CA ALA A 42 12.07 0.79 -19.50
C ALA A 42 11.89 0.61 -17.98
N ASP A 43 12.95 0.14 -17.33
CA ASP A 43 13.03 0.09 -15.87
C ASP A 43 12.88 1.49 -15.27
N ILE A 44 12.04 1.63 -14.22
CA ILE A 44 11.88 2.92 -13.57
C ILE A 44 13.15 3.33 -12.82
N THR A 45 13.37 4.63 -12.75
CA THR A 45 14.32 5.26 -11.84
C THR A 45 13.73 6.56 -11.32
N PHE A 46 14.36 7.15 -10.31
CA PHE A 46 13.98 8.45 -9.77
C PHE A 46 15.09 9.45 -9.98
N PRO A 47 14.77 10.78 -10.06
CA PRO A 47 15.79 11.80 -10.11
C PRO A 47 16.72 11.70 -8.89
N ARG A 48 18.00 12.03 -9.08
CA ARG A 48 18.97 12.19 -8.00
C ARG A 48 19.24 13.66 -7.74
N PHE A 49 19.70 13.99 -6.54
CA PHE A 49 20.04 15.38 -6.20
C PHE A 49 21.01 15.99 -7.20
N ARG A 50 22.07 15.30 -7.60
CA ARG A 50 23.04 15.77 -8.61
C ARG A 50 22.44 16.14 -9.96
N GLU A 51 21.29 15.55 -10.33
CA GLU A 51 20.66 15.78 -11.63
C GLU A 51 19.79 17.05 -11.63
N LEU A 52 19.37 17.47 -10.42
CA LEU A 52 18.48 18.62 -10.25
C LEU A 52 19.13 19.81 -9.56
N GLU A 53 20.33 19.66 -8.94
CA GLU A 53 20.96 20.70 -8.12
C GLU A 53 21.28 22.00 -8.90
N GLU A 54 21.54 21.92 -10.21
CA GLU A 54 21.79 23.12 -11.05
C GLU A 54 20.49 23.76 -11.55
N LYS A 55 19.36 23.02 -11.53
CA LYS A 55 18.08 23.46 -12.08
C LYS A 55 17.13 23.99 -11.00
N ILE A 56 17.22 23.45 -9.80
CA ILE A 56 16.30 23.77 -8.69
C ILE A 56 17.06 24.48 -7.57
N ALA A 57 16.73 25.76 -7.38
CA ALA A 57 17.26 26.53 -6.26
C ALA A 57 16.78 25.92 -4.93
N ASP A 58 17.62 26.00 -3.89
CA ASP A 58 17.31 25.54 -2.54
C ASP A 58 16.91 24.05 -2.40
N LEU A 59 17.28 23.22 -3.38
CA LEU A 59 16.97 21.79 -3.38
C LEU A 59 17.42 21.09 -2.08
N TYR A 60 18.61 21.46 -1.57
CA TYR A 60 19.18 20.92 -0.33
C TYR A 60 18.62 21.55 0.95
N ASN A 61 17.69 22.49 0.85
CA ASN A 61 17.03 23.12 2.01
C ASN A 61 15.54 22.73 2.13
N ASN A 62 14.96 22.14 1.09
CA ASN A 62 13.53 21.78 1.04
C ASN A 62 13.34 20.29 0.79
N PHE A 63 13.69 19.48 1.79
CA PHE A 63 13.56 18.02 1.70
C PHE A 63 13.00 17.42 2.99
N ILE A 64 12.41 16.22 2.86
CA ILE A 64 11.99 15.39 3.99
C ILE A 64 12.62 14.01 3.79
N TYR A 65 13.43 13.55 4.77
CA TYR A 65 13.95 12.20 4.77
C TYR A 65 12.80 11.17 4.90
N LEU A 66 12.77 10.18 4.03
CA LEU A 66 11.75 9.13 4.07
C LEU A 66 12.27 7.82 4.67
N PHE A 67 13.20 7.18 4.01
CA PHE A 67 13.77 5.87 4.36
C PHE A 67 15.02 5.60 3.48
N SER A 68 15.62 4.43 3.67
CA SER A 68 16.61 3.93 2.72
C SER A 68 16.30 2.49 2.29
N ILE A 69 16.83 2.10 1.14
CA ILE A 69 16.94 0.71 0.70
C ILE A 69 18.42 0.46 0.45
N ASP A 70 19.00 -0.50 1.18
CA ASP A 70 20.44 -0.66 1.31
C ASP A 70 21.08 0.69 1.71
N ASP A 71 22.10 1.14 0.98
CA ASP A 71 22.75 2.44 1.20
C ASP A 71 22.07 3.60 0.45
N GLN A 72 21.03 3.34 -0.37
CA GLN A 72 20.35 4.36 -1.15
C GLN A 72 19.28 5.05 -0.30
N ARG A 73 19.41 6.37 -0.12
CA ARG A 73 18.47 7.19 0.66
C ARG A 73 17.45 7.86 -0.24
N PHE A 74 16.19 7.92 0.25
CA PHE A 74 15.04 8.47 -0.45
C PHE A 74 14.50 9.69 0.31
N TYR A 75 14.32 10.77 -0.42
CA TYR A 75 13.83 12.04 0.12
C TYR A 75 12.61 12.51 -0.66
N LEU A 76 11.64 13.02 0.07
CA LEU A 76 10.50 13.73 -0.51
C LEU A 76 10.88 15.18 -0.73
N ILE A 77 10.64 15.70 -1.93
CA ILE A 77 10.60 17.13 -2.21
C ILE A 77 9.13 17.54 -2.28
N PRO A 78 8.62 18.27 -1.27
CA PRO A 78 7.18 18.53 -1.14
C PRO A 78 6.61 19.40 -2.25
N GLU A 79 7.40 20.37 -2.71
CA GLU A 79 7.04 21.32 -3.76
C GLU A 79 8.22 21.44 -4.72
N LEU A 80 8.01 21.03 -5.96
CA LEU A 80 9.02 21.01 -7.01
C LEU A 80 8.49 21.72 -8.26
N ASP A 81 9.20 22.77 -8.71
CA ASP A 81 8.89 23.42 -9.98
C ASP A 81 9.36 22.57 -11.16
N THR A 82 8.45 21.81 -11.72
CA THR A 82 8.72 20.91 -12.85
C THR A 82 8.82 21.62 -14.20
N SER A 83 8.49 22.92 -14.27
CA SER A 83 8.67 23.71 -15.50
C SER A 83 10.14 23.79 -15.92
N LEU A 84 11.06 23.64 -14.95
CA LEU A 84 12.51 23.59 -15.16
C LEU A 84 13.05 22.20 -15.51
N LEU A 85 12.19 21.19 -15.57
CA LEU A 85 12.55 19.77 -15.72
C LEU A 85 11.90 19.14 -16.95
N PRO A 86 12.24 19.58 -18.19
CA PRO A 86 11.58 19.09 -19.41
C PRO A 86 11.78 17.58 -19.66
N ASP A 87 12.85 17.01 -19.09
CA ASP A 87 13.19 15.58 -19.22
C ASP A 87 12.42 14.68 -18.24
N TYR A 88 11.54 15.25 -17.42
CA TYR A 88 10.74 14.53 -16.42
C TYR A 88 9.26 14.76 -16.68
N GLU A 89 8.44 13.84 -16.17
CA GLU A 89 6.98 13.95 -16.22
C GLU A 89 6.31 13.26 -15.04
N PHE A 90 5.13 13.73 -14.66
CA PHE A 90 4.28 13.06 -13.70
C PHE A 90 3.52 11.91 -14.33
N GLN A 91 3.73 10.69 -13.82
CA GLN A 91 3.01 9.49 -14.23
C GLN A 91 2.16 8.96 -13.08
N ASP A 92 0.98 8.40 -13.40
CA ASP A 92 0.07 7.82 -12.41
C ASP A 92 0.79 6.76 -11.57
N VAL A 93 0.71 6.86 -10.22
CA VAL A 93 1.38 5.92 -9.30
C VAL A 93 0.99 4.45 -9.52
N ARG A 94 -0.10 4.18 -10.23
CA ARG A 94 -0.51 2.80 -10.59
C ARG A 94 0.50 2.09 -11.49
N ILE A 95 1.36 2.82 -12.20
CA ILE A 95 2.47 2.23 -12.97
C ILE A 95 3.37 1.37 -12.08
N LEU A 96 3.55 1.77 -10.80
CA LEU A 96 4.35 1.06 -9.81
C LEU A 96 3.85 -0.36 -9.49
N ARG A 97 2.65 -0.73 -9.95
CA ARG A 97 2.15 -2.11 -9.81
C ARG A 97 2.87 -3.13 -10.69
N THR A 98 3.49 -2.67 -11.77
CA THR A 98 4.16 -3.53 -12.75
C THR A 98 5.58 -3.08 -13.04
N ALA A 99 5.98 -1.91 -12.55
CA ALA A 99 7.29 -1.33 -12.80
C ALA A 99 8.43 -2.20 -12.25
N GLN A 100 9.55 -2.17 -12.94
CA GLN A 100 10.81 -2.79 -12.53
C GLN A 100 11.90 -1.69 -12.43
N PRO A 101 12.92 -1.88 -11.60
CA PRO A 101 13.06 -2.98 -10.64
C PRO A 101 12.10 -2.86 -9.44
N GLN A 102 11.71 -3.99 -8.88
CA GLN A 102 10.66 -4.05 -7.85
C GLN A 102 10.97 -3.23 -6.60
N HIS A 103 12.23 -3.15 -6.18
CA HIS A 103 12.61 -2.37 -5.00
C HIS A 103 12.38 -0.87 -5.20
N LEU A 104 12.55 -0.33 -6.42
CA LEU A 104 12.20 1.06 -6.73
C LEU A 104 10.68 1.25 -6.82
N ALA A 105 9.96 0.29 -7.40
CA ALA A 105 8.50 0.32 -7.39
C ALA A 105 7.93 0.36 -5.95
N PHE A 106 8.50 -0.45 -5.05
CA PHE A 106 8.18 -0.43 -3.63
C PHE A 106 8.55 0.91 -2.98
N ALA A 107 9.74 1.46 -3.26
CA ALA A 107 10.16 2.76 -2.77
C ALA A 107 9.20 3.88 -3.22
N GLY A 108 8.85 3.91 -4.51
CA GLY A 108 7.93 4.91 -5.06
C GLY A 108 6.56 4.88 -4.42
N ILE A 109 5.95 3.70 -4.24
CA ILE A 109 4.61 3.64 -3.64
C ILE A 109 4.63 3.88 -2.12
N THR A 110 5.68 3.45 -1.42
CA THR A 110 5.86 3.73 0.03
C THR A 110 6.07 5.22 0.26
N GLY A 111 6.89 5.86 -0.58
CA GLY A 111 7.08 7.32 -0.57
C GLY A 111 5.79 8.08 -0.86
N HIS A 112 4.93 7.58 -1.78
CA HIS A 112 3.62 8.16 -2.06
C HIS A 112 2.69 8.13 -0.84
N GLN A 113 2.66 7.02 -0.10
CA GLN A 113 1.87 6.94 1.14
C GLN A 113 2.33 7.98 2.17
N LEU A 114 3.65 8.13 2.36
CA LEU A 114 4.22 9.15 3.24
C LEU A 114 3.92 10.57 2.74
N PHE A 115 4.04 10.83 1.43
CA PHE A 115 3.66 12.11 0.84
C PHE A 115 2.20 12.46 1.12
N GLN A 116 1.27 11.51 0.94
CA GLN A 116 -0.16 11.74 1.23
C GLN A 116 -0.38 12.09 2.70
N TRP A 117 0.33 11.45 3.62
CA TRP A 117 0.23 11.75 5.03
C TRP A 117 0.78 13.15 5.35
N TYR A 118 2.01 13.49 4.91
CA TYR A 118 2.60 14.83 5.12
C TYR A 118 1.74 15.94 4.51
N SER A 119 1.22 15.74 3.31
CA SER A 119 0.39 16.73 2.62
C SER A 119 -0.91 17.05 3.37
N LYS A 120 -1.49 16.08 4.09
CA LYS A 120 -2.73 16.21 4.87
C LYS A 120 -2.48 16.72 6.30
N ARG A 121 -1.23 16.82 6.76
CA ARG A 121 -0.87 17.18 8.14
C ARG A 121 -0.07 18.48 8.22
N ARG A 122 -0.30 19.40 7.28
CA ARG A 122 0.32 20.73 7.26
C ARG A 122 -0.21 21.63 8.39
N TYR A 123 -1.46 21.43 8.81
CA TYR A 123 -2.12 22.21 9.85
C TYR A 123 -2.68 21.27 10.93
N CYS A 124 -2.61 21.75 12.18
CA CYS A 124 -3.09 21.04 13.35
C CYS A 124 -4.61 20.88 13.31
N GLY A 125 -5.09 19.63 13.43
CA GLY A 125 -6.53 19.33 13.49
C GLY A 125 -7.22 19.86 14.77
N CYS A 126 -6.46 20.21 15.82
CA CYS A 126 -7.00 20.74 17.07
C CYS A 126 -7.12 22.27 17.07
N CYS A 127 -6.10 23.00 16.61
CA CYS A 127 -6.06 24.46 16.74
C CYS A 127 -5.84 25.22 15.42
N GLY A 128 -5.73 24.51 14.28
CA GLY A 128 -5.58 25.12 12.96
C GLY A 128 -4.24 25.77 12.67
N LYS A 129 -3.27 25.70 13.60
CA LYS A 129 -1.93 26.29 13.39
C LYS A 129 -1.02 25.38 12.58
N PRO A 130 0.02 25.92 11.88
CA PRO A 130 0.99 25.10 11.16
C PRO A 130 1.66 24.08 12.07
N MET A 131 1.88 22.89 11.54
CA MET A 131 2.64 21.82 12.19
C MET A 131 4.08 21.79 11.70
N VAL A 132 4.98 21.26 12.53
CA VAL A 132 6.39 21.09 12.22
C VAL A 132 6.80 19.62 12.28
N HIS A 133 7.86 19.27 11.58
CA HIS A 133 8.44 17.93 11.62
C HIS A 133 9.20 17.71 12.93
N SER A 134 8.93 16.61 13.63
CA SER A 134 9.77 16.18 14.73
C SER A 134 11.15 15.76 14.21
N GLN A 135 12.19 16.04 14.99
CA GLN A 135 13.56 15.59 14.71
C GLN A 135 13.87 14.21 15.34
N LYS A 136 13.00 13.71 16.21
CA LYS A 136 13.21 12.47 16.95
C LYS A 136 12.47 11.29 16.36
N GLU A 137 11.26 11.53 15.87
CA GLU A 137 10.35 10.49 15.38
C GLU A 137 9.70 10.94 14.06
N ARG A 138 9.20 10.00 13.30
CA ARG A 138 8.37 10.29 12.12
C ARG A 138 6.98 10.76 12.58
N MET A 139 6.90 12.03 12.93
CA MET A 139 5.76 12.66 13.55
C MET A 139 5.68 14.14 13.15
N MET A 140 4.47 14.64 13.03
CA MET A 140 4.21 16.09 12.97
C MET A 140 3.78 16.57 14.35
N GLU A 141 4.29 17.71 14.77
CA GLU A 141 4.01 18.32 16.08
C GLU A 141 3.47 19.73 15.90
N CYS A 142 2.47 20.08 16.68
CA CYS A 142 1.96 21.45 16.73
C CYS A 142 2.70 22.25 17.81
N PRO A 143 3.53 23.24 17.47
CA PRO A 143 4.25 24.04 18.47
C PRO A 143 3.33 24.95 19.30
N SER A 144 2.06 25.11 18.87
CA SER A 144 1.08 25.98 19.56
C SER A 144 0.28 25.26 20.64
N CYS A 145 -0.12 24.00 20.43
CA CYS A 145 -0.98 23.26 21.38
C CYS A 145 -0.43 21.87 21.78
N GLY A 146 0.74 21.48 21.25
CA GLY A 146 1.38 20.22 21.59
C GLY A 146 0.73 18.97 20.95
N ASN A 147 -0.26 19.14 20.05
CA ASN A 147 -0.86 18.01 19.35
C ASN A 147 0.18 17.28 18.49
N GLN A 148 0.17 15.95 18.55
CA GLN A 148 1.09 15.08 17.84
C GLN A 148 0.33 14.19 16.86
N GLU A 149 0.85 14.07 15.63
CA GLU A 149 0.25 13.27 14.55
C GLU A 149 1.30 12.29 14.00
N TYR A 150 0.99 11.01 14.06
CA TYR A 150 1.81 9.95 13.51
C TYR A 150 1.29 9.47 12.14
N PRO A 151 2.12 8.82 11.30
CA PRO A 151 1.65 8.20 10.07
C PRO A 151 0.53 7.20 10.34
N VAL A 152 -0.55 7.31 9.56
CA VAL A 152 -1.72 6.46 9.72
C VAL A 152 -1.58 5.20 8.86
N LEU A 153 -1.85 4.05 9.48
CA LEU A 153 -2.07 2.77 8.81
C LEU A 153 -3.51 2.32 9.11
N CYS A 154 -4.24 1.92 8.06
CA CYS A 154 -5.57 1.38 8.23
C CYS A 154 -5.49 -0.16 8.23
N PRO A 155 -5.68 -0.85 9.37
CA PRO A 155 -5.71 -2.31 9.41
C PRO A 155 -6.93 -2.84 8.65
N ALA A 156 -6.73 -3.92 7.89
CA ALA A 156 -7.81 -4.59 7.17
C ALA A 156 -7.49 -6.09 7.02
N VAL A 157 -8.51 -6.90 6.87
CA VAL A 157 -8.38 -8.34 6.66
C VAL A 157 -8.53 -8.70 5.18
N ILE A 158 -7.89 -9.79 4.78
CA ILE A 158 -8.13 -10.53 3.53
C ILE A 158 -8.46 -11.95 3.93
N VAL A 159 -9.63 -12.46 3.55
CA VAL A 159 -10.15 -13.72 4.06
C VAL A 159 -10.37 -14.73 2.94
N GLY A 160 -9.61 -15.81 2.95
CA GLY A 160 -9.82 -17.00 2.12
C GLY A 160 -10.76 -17.97 2.84
N ILE A 161 -12.05 -17.90 2.55
CA ILE A 161 -13.08 -18.76 3.14
C ILE A 161 -13.12 -20.06 2.35
N THR A 162 -12.94 -21.19 3.03
CA THR A 162 -12.82 -22.51 2.41
C THR A 162 -13.94 -23.47 2.83
N ASN A 163 -14.32 -24.35 1.90
CA ASN A 163 -15.19 -25.51 2.15
C ASN A 163 -14.65 -26.70 1.35
N GLY A 164 -13.81 -27.51 1.98
CA GLY A 164 -13.08 -28.59 1.29
C GLY A 164 -12.20 -28.03 0.16
N ASP A 165 -12.46 -28.45 -1.07
CA ASP A 165 -11.73 -28.02 -2.27
C ASP A 165 -12.30 -26.76 -2.95
N LYS A 166 -13.12 -25.99 -2.23
CA LYS A 166 -13.70 -24.75 -2.73
C LYS A 166 -13.27 -23.56 -1.87
N ILE A 167 -13.14 -22.40 -2.51
CA ILE A 167 -12.89 -21.11 -1.88
C ILE A 167 -13.91 -20.09 -2.41
N ILE A 168 -14.28 -19.11 -1.60
CA ILE A 168 -15.10 -17.99 -2.09
C ILE A 168 -14.22 -17.01 -2.87
N LEU A 169 -14.65 -16.72 -4.10
CA LEU A 169 -14.14 -15.62 -4.90
C LEU A 169 -15.26 -14.58 -5.11
N SER A 170 -14.91 -13.30 -4.92
CA SER A 170 -15.81 -12.19 -5.07
C SER A 170 -15.37 -11.24 -6.20
N LYS A 171 -16.26 -10.32 -6.59
CA LYS A 171 -15.94 -9.15 -7.42
C LYS A 171 -16.64 -7.94 -6.82
N TYR A 172 -15.89 -6.86 -6.64
CA TYR A 172 -16.44 -5.61 -6.11
C TYR A 172 -17.32 -4.89 -7.14
N GLU A 173 -18.39 -4.26 -6.64
CA GLU A 173 -19.23 -3.40 -7.46
C GLU A 173 -18.50 -2.08 -7.80
N GLY A 174 -18.88 -1.42 -8.89
CA GLY A 174 -18.34 -0.12 -9.30
C GLY A 174 -16.88 -0.10 -9.77
N ARG A 175 -16.13 -1.19 -9.68
CA ARG A 175 -14.73 -1.22 -10.15
C ARG A 175 -14.66 -1.39 -11.67
N ARG A 176 -13.83 -0.57 -12.32
CA ARG A 176 -13.57 -0.62 -13.78
C ARG A 176 -13.03 -2.00 -14.24
N PHE A 177 -12.21 -2.64 -13.41
CA PHE A 177 -11.64 -3.96 -13.69
C PHE A 177 -12.25 -4.99 -12.75
N LYS A 178 -13.04 -5.90 -13.32
CA LYS A 178 -13.74 -6.97 -12.58
C LYS A 178 -12.82 -8.19 -12.36
N ARG A 179 -11.73 -7.99 -11.60
CA ARG A 179 -10.87 -9.10 -11.16
C ARG A 179 -11.51 -9.81 -9.98
N TYR A 180 -11.23 -11.10 -9.87
CA TYR A 180 -11.58 -11.84 -8.67
C TYR A 180 -10.77 -11.33 -7.47
N ALA A 181 -11.42 -11.31 -6.33
CA ALA A 181 -10.88 -10.94 -5.03
C ALA A 181 -11.30 -11.96 -3.96
N LEU A 182 -10.68 -11.89 -2.81
CA LEU A 182 -11.15 -12.50 -1.58
C LEU A 182 -11.98 -11.48 -0.80
N ILE A 183 -12.76 -11.93 0.18
CA ILE A 183 -13.47 -11.05 1.11
C ILE A 183 -12.45 -10.19 1.86
N ALA A 184 -12.75 -8.90 2.02
CA ALA A 184 -11.80 -7.98 2.63
C ALA A 184 -12.49 -6.73 3.18
N GLY A 185 -12.17 -6.37 4.42
CA GLY A 185 -12.69 -5.16 5.02
C GLY A 185 -11.80 -4.58 6.09
N PHE A 186 -12.12 -3.37 6.54
CA PHE A 186 -11.35 -2.63 7.53
C PHE A 186 -11.75 -3.04 8.96
N ALA A 187 -10.76 -3.07 9.85
CA ALA A 187 -11.02 -3.20 11.27
C ALA A 187 -11.67 -1.92 11.82
N GLU A 188 -12.66 -2.08 12.67
CA GLU A 188 -13.32 -1.00 13.39
C GLU A 188 -12.68 -0.77 14.77
N ILE A 189 -12.87 0.43 15.32
CA ILE A 189 -12.36 0.78 16.65
C ILE A 189 -13.00 -0.14 17.69
N GLY A 190 -12.14 -0.87 18.42
CA GLY A 190 -12.57 -1.79 19.47
C GLY A 190 -12.64 -3.25 19.03
N GLU A 191 -12.48 -3.55 17.76
CA GLU A 191 -12.38 -4.93 17.25
C GLU A 191 -10.96 -5.49 17.35
N THR A 192 -10.86 -6.78 17.59
CA THR A 192 -9.69 -7.57 17.24
C THR A 192 -9.70 -7.90 15.74
N ILE A 193 -8.54 -8.26 15.18
CA ILE A 193 -8.46 -8.65 13.76
C ILE A 193 -9.28 -9.92 13.49
N GLU A 194 -9.38 -10.83 14.46
CA GLU A 194 -10.20 -12.03 14.37
C GLU A 194 -11.72 -11.70 14.35
N GLU A 195 -12.15 -10.74 15.17
CA GLU A 195 -13.54 -10.25 15.15
C GLU A 195 -13.86 -9.56 13.83
N THR A 196 -12.93 -8.79 13.28
CA THR A 196 -13.06 -8.19 11.94
C THR A 196 -13.30 -9.27 10.87
N VAL A 197 -12.56 -10.40 10.92
CA VAL A 197 -12.81 -11.52 9.99
C VAL A 197 -14.25 -12.03 10.10
N HIS A 198 -14.74 -12.27 11.30
CA HIS A 198 -16.10 -12.78 11.52
C HIS A 198 -17.18 -11.80 11.04
N ARG A 199 -17.02 -10.51 11.34
CA ARG A 199 -17.96 -9.46 10.93
C ARG A 199 -17.99 -9.29 9.41
N GLU A 200 -16.85 -9.08 8.77
CA GLU A 200 -16.77 -8.86 7.32
C GLU A 200 -17.32 -10.06 6.52
N VAL A 201 -17.02 -11.28 6.96
CA VAL A 201 -17.57 -12.47 6.30
C VAL A 201 -19.09 -12.55 6.45
N MET A 202 -19.61 -12.21 7.64
CA MET A 202 -21.06 -12.18 7.87
C MET A 202 -21.73 -11.07 7.05
N GLU A 203 -21.14 -9.88 6.99
CA GLU A 203 -21.70 -8.72 6.28
C GLU A 203 -21.69 -8.93 4.76
N GLU A 204 -20.55 -9.34 4.17
CA GLU A 204 -20.41 -9.43 2.72
C GLU A 204 -21.10 -10.65 2.10
N VAL A 205 -21.07 -11.81 2.79
CA VAL A 205 -21.53 -13.10 2.21
C VAL A 205 -22.47 -13.90 3.12
N GLY A 206 -22.81 -13.46 4.33
CA GLY A 206 -23.79 -14.08 5.22
C GLY A 206 -23.34 -15.38 5.87
N LEU A 207 -22.03 -15.66 5.92
CA LEU A 207 -21.52 -16.93 6.44
C LEU A 207 -20.98 -16.80 7.86
N LYS A 208 -21.07 -17.92 8.61
CA LYS A 208 -20.27 -18.14 9.82
C LYS A 208 -18.99 -18.89 9.46
N VAL A 209 -17.89 -18.55 10.12
CA VAL A 209 -16.58 -19.17 9.91
C VAL A 209 -15.94 -19.61 11.22
N LYS A 210 -15.06 -20.61 11.12
CA LYS A 210 -14.28 -21.17 12.21
C LYS A 210 -12.85 -21.47 11.77
N ASN A 211 -12.00 -21.92 12.70
CA ASN A 211 -10.62 -22.32 12.41
C ASN A 211 -9.83 -21.25 11.66
N LEU A 212 -9.84 -20.01 12.20
CA LEU A 212 -9.07 -18.91 11.64
C LEU A 212 -7.57 -19.22 11.71
N ARG A 213 -6.92 -19.16 10.55
CA ARG A 213 -5.49 -19.43 10.39
C ARG A 213 -4.83 -18.20 9.78
N TYR A 214 -4.08 -17.46 10.59
CA TYR A 214 -3.29 -16.34 10.08
C TYR A 214 -2.23 -16.86 9.09
N TYR A 215 -2.14 -16.20 7.94
CA TYR A 215 -1.17 -16.53 6.92
C TYR A 215 0.00 -15.56 6.92
N LYS A 216 -0.26 -14.30 6.60
CA LYS A 216 0.77 -13.27 6.39
C LYS A 216 0.15 -11.87 6.46
N SER A 217 0.98 -10.84 6.68
CA SER A 217 0.57 -9.44 6.51
C SER A 217 1.23 -8.81 5.30
N GLN A 218 0.61 -7.74 4.78
CA GLN A 218 1.15 -6.93 3.70
C GLN A 218 0.93 -5.45 3.96
N PRO A 219 1.99 -4.59 3.95
CA PRO A 219 1.83 -3.15 3.80
C PRO A 219 1.36 -2.86 2.37
N TRP A 220 0.17 -2.29 2.24
CA TRP A 220 -0.43 -1.97 0.95
C TRP A 220 -0.52 -0.47 0.76
N SER A 221 0.61 0.15 0.37
CA SER A 221 0.77 1.59 0.27
C SER A 221 -0.10 2.26 -0.80
N PHE A 222 -0.69 1.50 -1.73
CA PHE A 222 -1.65 2.02 -2.71
C PHE A 222 -2.95 2.56 -2.08
N SER A 223 -3.31 2.10 -0.89
CA SER A 223 -4.47 2.56 -0.13
C SER A 223 -4.16 2.95 1.33
N GLY A 224 -2.89 2.89 1.74
CA GLY A 224 -2.50 3.18 3.13
C GLY A 224 -2.91 2.10 4.12
N THR A 225 -3.08 0.86 3.65
CA THR A 225 -3.62 -0.25 4.43
C THR A 225 -2.51 -1.18 4.91
N LEU A 226 -2.68 -1.72 6.11
CA LEU A 226 -1.95 -2.90 6.57
C LEU A 226 -2.90 -4.10 6.51
N LEU A 227 -2.67 -4.99 5.55
CA LEU A 227 -3.51 -6.15 5.30
C LEU A 227 -3.07 -7.34 6.16
N PHE A 228 -4.05 -8.06 6.72
CA PHE A 228 -3.86 -9.31 7.46
C PHE A 228 -4.59 -10.43 6.72
N GLY A 229 -3.85 -11.39 6.18
CA GLY A 229 -4.40 -12.53 5.45
C GLY A 229 -4.75 -13.68 6.38
N PHE A 230 -5.99 -14.14 6.30
CA PHE A 230 -6.49 -15.31 7.02
C PHE A 230 -7.10 -16.32 6.06
N PHE A 231 -6.88 -17.59 6.33
CA PHE A 231 -7.74 -18.67 5.86
C PHE A 231 -8.67 -19.09 6.98
N CYS A 232 -9.88 -19.49 6.64
CA CYS A 232 -10.85 -20.03 7.57
C CYS A 232 -11.78 -21.03 6.88
N ASP A 233 -12.46 -21.84 7.68
CA ASP A 233 -13.41 -22.81 7.20
C ASP A 233 -14.84 -22.29 7.42
N VAL A 234 -15.75 -22.56 6.47
CA VAL A 234 -17.18 -22.30 6.70
C VAL A 234 -17.67 -23.11 7.91
N ASP A 235 -18.54 -22.51 8.73
CA ASP A 235 -19.16 -23.14 9.88
C ASP A 235 -20.67 -23.32 9.68
N GLY A 236 -21.10 -24.53 9.34
CA GLY A 236 -22.49 -24.89 9.11
C GLY A 236 -22.95 -24.70 7.66
N ASP A 237 -24.05 -23.95 7.45
CA ASP A 237 -24.62 -23.69 6.13
C ASP A 237 -23.67 -22.89 5.25
N ASP A 238 -23.48 -23.33 3.99
CA ASP A 238 -22.59 -22.70 3.00
C ASP A 238 -23.36 -21.88 1.94
N THR A 239 -24.64 -21.60 2.18
CA THR A 239 -25.48 -20.79 1.33
C THR A 239 -25.07 -19.30 1.41
N LEU A 240 -24.70 -18.71 0.27
CA LEU A 240 -24.25 -17.32 0.21
C LEU A 240 -25.42 -16.32 0.21
N THR A 241 -25.33 -15.31 1.06
CA THR A 241 -26.18 -14.12 1.00
C THR A 241 -25.29 -12.93 0.67
N VAL A 242 -25.22 -12.57 -0.62
CA VAL A 242 -24.29 -11.54 -1.11
C VAL A 242 -24.82 -10.14 -0.84
N HIS A 243 -24.00 -9.27 -0.23
CA HIS A 243 -24.32 -7.87 -0.03
C HIS A 243 -24.03 -7.07 -1.32
N HIS A 244 -25.05 -6.82 -2.12
CA HIS A 244 -24.90 -6.26 -3.47
C HIS A 244 -24.51 -4.77 -3.54
N GLU A 245 -24.46 -4.06 -2.42
CA GLU A 245 -23.94 -2.69 -2.39
C GLU A 245 -22.40 -2.67 -2.51
N GLU A 246 -21.73 -3.72 -2.05
CA GLU A 246 -20.25 -3.84 -2.05
C GLU A 246 -19.76 -4.84 -3.08
N LEU A 247 -20.44 -5.96 -3.23
CA LEU A 247 -20.05 -7.04 -4.13
C LEU A 247 -21.02 -7.18 -5.30
N SER A 248 -20.51 -7.12 -6.52
CA SER A 248 -21.29 -7.49 -7.70
C SER A 248 -21.52 -8.99 -7.80
N MET A 249 -20.67 -9.80 -7.14
CA MET A 249 -20.72 -11.25 -7.16
C MET A 249 -19.88 -11.84 -6.04
N ALA A 250 -20.37 -12.93 -5.44
CA ALA A 250 -19.56 -13.89 -4.67
C ALA A 250 -20.01 -15.32 -5.03
N GLN A 251 -19.06 -16.24 -5.13
CA GLN A 251 -19.36 -17.63 -5.46
C GLN A 251 -18.30 -18.59 -4.93
N TRP A 252 -18.70 -19.82 -4.65
CA TRP A 252 -17.78 -20.93 -4.43
C TRP A 252 -17.10 -21.34 -5.74
N VAL A 253 -15.78 -21.40 -5.72
CA VAL A 253 -14.95 -21.78 -6.87
C VAL A 253 -14.07 -22.96 -6.48
N GLU A 254 -14.10 -24.00 -7.30
CA GLU A 254 -13.25 -25.17 -7.12
C GLU A 254 -11.78 -24.81 -7.30
N ARG A 255 -10.91 -25.45 -6.55
CA ARG A 255 -9.46 -25.23 -6.49
C ARG A 255 -8.81 -25.14 -7.87
N ASP A 256 -9.13 -26.09 -8.74
CA ASP A 256 -8.59 -26.19 -10.10
C ASP A 256 -9.12 -25.12 -11.07
N LYS A 257 -10.23 -24.46 -10.71
CA LYS A 257 -10.87 -23.42 -11.53
C LYS A 257 -10.45 -21.99 -11.13
N ILE A 258 -9.57 -21.83 -10.14
CA ILE A 258 -9.09 -20.51 -9.74
C ILE A 258 -8.21 -19.91 -10.85
N PRO A 259 -8.59 -18.77 -11.43
CA PRO A 259 -7.85 -18.18 -12.53
C PRO A 259 -6.54 -17.54 -12.04
N ASP A 260 -5.48 -17.71 -12.83
CA ASP A 260 -4.26 -16.93 -12.66
C ASP A 260 -4.45 -15.55 -13.29
N GLN A 261 -4.70 -14.53 -12.47
CA GLN A 261 -4.99 -13.19 -12.95
C GLN A 261 -4.07 -12.13 -12.31
N GLY A 262 -3.52 -11.26 -13.16
CA GLY A 262 -2.70 -10.13 -12.73
C GLY A 262 -1.28 -10.50 -12.30
N ASN A 263 -0.63 -9.53 -11.67
CA ASN A 263 0.74 -9.65 -11.17
C ASN A 263 0.80 -10.16 -9.73
N ASN A 264 1.95 -10.66 -9.30
CA ASN A 264 2.16 -11.28 -7.99
C ASN A 264 2.49 -10.27 -6.87
N ILE A 265 1.98 -9.04 -6.94
CA ILE A 265 2.32 -8.00 -5.96
C ILE A 265 1.39 -7.94 -4.75
N SER A 266 0.24 -8.61 -4.78
CA SER A 266 -0.79 -8.51 -3.74
C SER A 266 -0.98 -9.78 -2.94
N LEU A 267 -1.27 -9.61 -1.65
CA LEU A 267 -1.61 -10.71 -0.73
C LEU A 267 -2.82 -11.51 -1.21
N THR A 268 -3.86 -10.83 -1.71
CA THR A 268 -5.04 -11.48 -2.28
C THR A 268 -4.67 -12.50 -3.38
N LYS A 269 -3.82 -12.09 -4.33
CA LYS A 269 -3.37 -12.98 -5.41
C LYS A 269 -2.56 -14.14 -4.86
N GLU A 270 -1.62 -13.86 -3.94
CA GLU A 270 -0.78 -14.89 -3.33
C GLU A 270 -1.64 -15.94 -2.61
N MET A 271 -2.61 -15.52 -1.81
CA MET A 271 -3.52 -16.41 -1.09
C MET A 271 -4.38 -17.27 -2.04
N MET A 272 -4.90 -16.67 -3.11
CA MET A 272 -5.64 -17.43 -4.13
C MET A 272 -4.77 -18.52 -4.77
N MET A 273 -3.52 -18.23 -5.12
CA MET A 273 -2.61 -19.19 -5.72
C MET A 273 -2.17 -20.27 -4.72
N LEU A 274 -1.96 -19.92 -3.45
CA LEU A 274 -1.67 -20.91 -2.39
C LEU A 274 -2.79 -21.93 -2.24
N PHE A 275 -4.05 -21.47 -2.20
CA PHE A 275 -5.18 -22.37 -2.15
C PHE A 275 -5.28 -23.24 -3.42
N ARG A 276 -5.11 -22.64 -4.61
CA ARG A 276 -5.08 -23.40 -5.87
C ARG A 276 -4.04 -24.52 -5.84
N ASP A 277 -2.86 -24.23 -5.28
CA ASP A 277 -1.73 -25.16 -5.24
C ASP A 277 -1.78 -26.13 -4.04
N GLY A 278 -2.81 -26.10 -3.19
CA GLY A 278 -2.95 -26.95 -1.99
C GLY A 278 -1.91 -26.64 -0.89
N LYS A 279 -1.45 -25.41 -0.81
CA LYS A 279 -0.38 -24.95 0.11
C LYS A 279 -0.87 -23.99 1.20
N GLU A 280 -2.19 -23.78 1.30
CA GLU A 280 -2.78 -22.96 2.34
C GLU A 280 -2.48 -23.52 3.74
N PRO A 281 -2.37 -22.67 4.78
CA PRO A 281 -2.23 -23.11 6.18
C PRO A 281 -3.40 -24.04 6.58
N ARG A 282 -3.08 -25.14 7.28
CA ARG A 282 -4.04 -26.14 7.78
C ARG A 282 -4.30 -25.95 9.26
#